data_71ef17feed077bde0cf334c5d0474a65
#
_entry.id   71ef17feed077bde0cf334c5d0474a65
#
_cell.length_a   1.000
_cell.length_b   1.000
_cell.length_c   1.000
_cell.angle_alpha   90.00
_cell.angle_beta   90.00
_cell.angle_gamma   90.00
#
_symmetry.space_group_name_H-M   'P 1'
#
loop_
_entity.id
_entity.type
_entity.pdbx_description
1 polymer ?
#
loop_
_entity_poly.entity_id
_entity_poly.type
_entity_poly.pdbx_seq_one_letter_code
_entity_poly.pdbx_strand_id
1 'polypeptide(L)'
;GEGAARAEPSGGMIDRGRGGARGATSWYRSALAQAAATGAPPQLQPLLHKAQDYVARSSRTFEDHLMDAISGLPALPRIQLATDLLLGKQSLFLQQPSMFYFPGLPQRAFYERSEFDWVAPMEAMTGAIVAELEQVRAQEAAAFAPYVQTSPLRPAPNNPLRDDDRWGALYFWQNGEQVAANADRCPAVMAALALAPIPVIAGRSPMALWSLLKPGTHIQPHHGLLNTRLICHLPLLTPDGCALRVGAETRTWRTGEMLLFDDSIEHEAWNRSSDTRVVLLFEIWRPEIEAEE
;
A
#
# COMPACT_ATOMS: atom_id res chain seq x y z
N GLY A 1 -16.58 -17.79 -40.54
CA GLY A 1 -17.65 -18.16 -39.73
C GLY A 1 -18.34 -16.94 -39.12
N GLU A 2 -19.47 -16.58 -39.68
CA GLU A 2 -20.37 -15.53 -39.19
C GLU A 2 -21.18 -16.10 -38.03
N GLY A 3 -20.86 -15.76 -36.80
CA GLY A 3 -21.59 -16.31 -35.65
C GLY A 3 -21.46 -15.58 -34.31
N ALA A 4 -20.74 -14.47 -34.24
CA ALA A 4 -20.43 -13.87 -32.94
C ALA A 4 -20.93 -12.43 -32.73
N ALA A 5 -21.78 -11.89 -33.56
CA ALA A 5 -22.13 -10.47 -33.51
C ALA A 5 -23.64 -10.19 -33.37
N ARG A 6 -24.34 -10.95 -32.52
CA ARG A 6 -25.73 -10.61 -32.12
C ARG A 6 -25.92 -10.80 -30.61
N ALA A 7 -25.22 -10.04 -29.78
CA ALA A 7 -25.75 -9.68 -28.48
C ALA A 7 -26.75 -8.57 -28.74
N GLU A 8 -27.99 -8.96 -28.90
CA GLU A 8 -29.08 -8.01 -29.25
C GLU A 8 -29.27 -6.99 -28.13
N PRO A 9 -29.26 -5.68 -28.43
CA PRO A 9 -29.69 -4.64 -27.49
C PRO A 9 -31.16 -4.82 -27.01
N SER A 10 -31.91 -5.70 -27.69
CA SER A 10 -33.27 -6.06 -27.36
C SER A 10 -33.44 -6.82 -26.04
N GLY A 11 -32.43 -7.57 -25.55
CA GLY A 11 -32.54 -8.32 -24.31
C GLY A 11 -32.81 -7.46 -23.08
N GLY A 12 -32.09 -6.34 -22.92
CA GLY A 12 -32.32 -5.41 -21.81
C GLY A 12 -33.66 -4.67 -21.86
N MET A 13 -34.20 -4.45 -23.05
CA MET A 13 -35.55 -3.84 -23.21
C MET A 13 -36.67 -4.84 -22.95
N ILE A 14 -36.46 -6.11 -23.28
CA ILE A 14 -37.44 -7.17 -23.02
C ILE A 14 -37.53 -7.48 -21.52
N ASP A 15 -36.44 -7.45 -20.82
CA ASP A 15 -36.37 -7.77 -19.38
C ASP A 15 -37.02 -6.70 -18.48
N ARG A 16 -37.12 -5.42 -18.93
CA ARG A 16 -37.91 -4.38 -18.25
C ARG A 16 -39.36 -4.76 -18.04
N GLY A 17 -39.91 -5.56 -18.94
CA GLY A 17 -41.31 -5.98 -18.87
C GLY A 17 -41.54 -7.28 -18.11
N ARG A 18 -40.53 -8.09 -17.85
CA ARG A 18 -40.66 -9.46 -17.33
C ARG A 18 -39.92 -9.76 -16.03
N GLY A 19 -38.83 -9.06 -15.71
CA GLY A 19 -37.93 -9.48 -14.63
C GLY A 19 -37.32 -8.34 -13.81
N GLY A 20 -37.65 -7.11 -14.11
CA GLY A 20 -37.23 -5.97 -13.31
C GLY A 20 -35.88 -5.34 -13.69
N ALA A 21 -35.61 -4.22 -13.04
CA ALA A 21 -34.46 -3.33 -13.31
C ALA A 21 -33.09 -4.00 -13.22
N ARG A 22 -32.94 -5.06 -12.42
CA ARG A 22 -31.68 -5.78 -12.22
C ARG A 22 -31.19 -6.52 -13.47
N GLY A 23 -32.11 -7.25 -14.14
CA GLY A 23 -31.81 -7.96 -15.38
C GLY A 23 -31.40 -7.00 -16.50
N ALA A 24 -32.17 -5.91 -16.68
CA ALA A 24 -31.84 -4.89 -17.66
C ALA A 24 -30.46 -4.26 -17.44
N THR A 25 -30.09 -3.96 -16.19
CA THR A 25 -28.76 -3.41 -15.85
C THR A 25 -27.65 -4.38 -16.22
N SER A 26 -27.83 -5.68 -15.96
CA SER A 26 -26.84 -6.72 -16.30
C SER A 26 -26.59 -6.79 -17.81
N TRP A 27 -27.66 -6.81 -18.61
CA TRP A 27 -27.57 -6.85 -20.08
C TRP A 27 -26.87 -5.61 -20.64
N TYR A 28 -27.23 -4.43 -20.16
CA TYR A 28 -26.56 -3.19 -20.59
C TYR A 28 -25.09 -3.15 -20.21
N ARG A 29 -24.71 -3.60 -19.00
CA ARG A 29 -23.28 -3.70 -18.60
C ARG A 29 -22.50 -4.66 -19.50
N SER A 30 -23.05 -5.84 -19.83
CA SER A 30 -22.42 -6.79 -20.75
C SER A 30 -22.22 -6.19 -22.14
N ALA A 31 -23.24 -5.51 -22.69
CA ALA A 31 -23.15 -4.86 -23.99
C ALA A 31 -22.08 -3.75 -24.01
N LEU A 32 -21.99 -2.93 -22.94
CA LEU A 32 -20.97 -1.90 -22.80
C LEU A 32 -19.56 -2.48 -22.69
N ALA A 33 -19.39 -3.54 -21.91
CA ALA A 33 -18.11 -4.22 -21.75
C ALA A 33 -17.64 -4.84 -23.08
N GLN A 34 -18.53 -5.47 -23.83
CA GLN A 34 -18.22 -6.02 -25.15
C GLN A 34 -17.85 -4.91 -26.15
N ALA A 35 -18.61 -3.83 -26.17
CA ALA A 35 -18.31 -2.69 -27.04
C ALA A 35 -16.94 -2.04 -26.72
N ALA A 36 -16.56 -2.00 -25.45
CA ALA A 36 -15.23 -1.51 -25.03
C ALA A 36 -14.10 -2.46 -25.47
N ALA A 37 -14.33 -3.77 -25.41
CA ALA A 37 -13.31 -4.77 -25.75
C ALA A 37 -13.07 -4.93 -27.27
N THR A 38 -14.15 -4.83 -28.07
CA THR A 38 -14.09 -5.17 -29.51
C THR A 38 -14.24 -3.95 -30.43
N GLY A 39 -14.51 -2.78 -29.88
CA GLY A 39 -14.99 -1.61 -30.60
C GLY A 39 -16.47 -1.74 -30.96
N ALA A 40 -17.13 -0.61 -31.20
CA ALA A 40 -18.55 -0.59 -31.59
C ALA A 40 -18.72 0.20 -32.88
N PRO A 41 -19.52 -0.32 -33.85
CA PRO A 41 -19.87 0.41 -35.04
C PRO A 41 -20.55 1.76 -34.72
N PRO A 42 -20.31 2.81 -35.54
CA PRO A 42 -20.89 4.14 -35.28
C PRO A 42 -22.42 4.13 -35.10
N GLN A 43 -23.13 3.25 -35.79
CA GLN A 43 -24.59 3.12 -35.73
C GLN A 43 -25.08 2.67 -34.33
N LEU A 44 -24.25 2.01 -33.53
CA LEU A 44 -24.59 1.57 -32.18
C LEU A 44 -24.32 2.62 -31.09
N GLN A 45 -23.58 3.69 -31.38
CA GLN A 45 -23.22 4.71 -30.41
C GLN A 45 -24.43 5.31 -29.66
N PRO A 46 -25.56 5.66 -30.32
CA PRO A 46 -26.71 6.18 -29.60
C PRO A 46 -27.34 5.16 -28.64
N LEU A 47 -27.27 3.86 -28.96
CA LEU A 47 -27.75 2.79 -28.09
C LEU A 47 -26.82 2.58 -26.88
N LEU A 48 -25.50 2.66 -27.11
CA LEU A 48 -24.52 2.57 -26.03
C LEU A 48 -24.64 3.76 -25.06
N HIS A 49 -24.86 4.99 -25.55
CA HIS A 49 -25.14 6.13 -24.68
C HIS A 49 -26.38 5.90 -23.81
N LYS A 50 -27.48 5.42 -24.42
CA LYS A 50 -28.69 5.06 -23.64
C LYS A 50 -28.44 3.98 -22.59
N ALA A 51 -27.61 2.99 -22.94
CA ALA A 51 -27.20 1.94 -22.00
C ALA A 51 -26.37 2.51 -20.85
N GLN A 52 -25.40 3.40 -21.15
CA GLN A 52 -24.59 4.10 -20.15
C GLN A 52 -25.49 4.92 -19.19
N ASP A 53 -26.39 5.72 -19.72
CA ASP A 53 -27.32 6.53 -18.92
C ASP A 53 -28.23 5.66 -18.04
N TYR A 54 -28.68 4.53 -18.55
CA TYR A 54 -29.50 3.61 -17.80
C TYR A 54 -28.73 2.98 -16.64
N VAL A 55 -27.52 2.46 -16.93
CA VAL A 55 -26.64 1.87 -15.92
C VAL A 55 -26.28 2.92 -14.85
N ALA A 56 -25.95 4.14 -15.26
CA ALA A 56 -25.62 5.23 -14.33
C ALA A 56 -26.78 5.60 -13.40
N ARG A 57 -28.02 5.67 -13.93
CA ARG A 57 -29.22 5.91 -13.10
C ARG A 57 -29.49 4.75 -12.15
N SER A 58 -29.44 3.51 -12.65
CA SER A 58 -29.65 2.31 -11.83
C SER A 58 -28.62 2.19 -10.71
N SER A 59 -27.36 2.53 -11.00
CA SER A 59 -26.28 2.52 -9.99
C SER A 59 -26.51 3.58 -8.91
N ARG A 60 -26.92 4.80 -9.29
CA ARG A 60 -27.27 5.86 -8.31
C ARG A 60 -28.45 5.44 -7.43
N THR A 61 -29.54 4.94 -8.02
CA THR A 61 -30.69 4.46 -7.24
C THR A 61 -30.32 3.34 -6.26
N PHE A 62 -29.41 2.44 -6.66
CA PHE A 62 -28.91 1.39 -5.78
C PHE A 62 -28.03 1.96 -4.65
N GLU A 63 -27.16 2.92 -4.98
CA GLU A 63 -26.32 3.61 -3.98
C GLU A 63 -27.20 4.35 -2.96
N ASP A 64 -28.16 5.15 -3.40
CA ASP A 64 -29.08 5.89 -2.53
C ASP A 64 -29.82 4.92 -1.59
N HIS A 65 -30.38 3.84 -2.14
CA HIS A 65 -31.07 2.83 -1.33
C HIS A 65 -30.17 2.14 -0.32
N LEU A 66 -28.90 1.84 -0.71
CA LEU A 66 -27.92 1.24 0.20
C LEU A 66 -27.55 2.21 1.31
N MET A 67 -27.29 3.48 0.97
CA MET A 67 -26.94 4.50 1.94
C MET A 67 -28.07 4.76 2.95
N ASP A 68 -29.32 4.78 2.48
CA ASP A 68 -30.51 4.87 3.34
C ASP A 68 -30.58 3.66 4.30
N ALA A 69 -30.36 2.45 3.78
CA ALA A 69 -30.44 1.22 4.56
C ALA A 69 -29.38 1.14 5.67
N ILE A 70 -28.21 1.75 5.46
CA ILE A 70 -27.11 1.75 6.45
C ILE A 70 -27.03 3.05 7.26
N SER A 71 -27.86 4.05 6.99
CA SER A 71 -27.80 5.38 7.63
C SER A 71 -27.92 5.36 9.16
N GLY A 72 -28.58 4.34 9.72
CA GLY A 72 -28.73 4.15 11.18
C GLY A 72 -27.60 3.35 11.83
N LEU A 73 -26.62 2.87 11.06
CA LEU A 73 -25.51 2.10 11.59
C LEU A 73 -24.38 3.04 12.07
N PRO A 74 -23.61 2.63 13.09
CA PRO A 74 -22.38 3.35 13.45
C PRO A 74 -21.46 3.46 12.23
N ALA A 75 -20.71 4.57 12.12
CA ALA A 75 -19.68 4.75 11.10
C ALA A 75 -18.48 3.81 11.39
N LEU A 76 -18.59 2.55 11.00
CA LEU A 76 -17.55 1.55 11.17
C LEU A 76 -16.70 1.46 9.89
N PRO A 77 -15.37 1.60 9.98
CA PRO A 77 -14.47 1.59 8.81
C PRO A 77 -14.65 0.35 7.92
N ARG A 78 -14.88 -0.83 8.52
CA ARG A 78 -15.11 -2.07 7.77
C ARG A 78 -16.41 -2.08 6.96
N ILE A 79 -17.47 -1.47 7.49
CA ILE A 79 -18.76 -1.33 6.76
C ILE A 79 -18.57 -0.34 5.62
N GLN A 80 -17.90 0.77 5.87
CA GLN A 80 -17.60 1.76 4.82
C GLN A 80 -16.80 1.12 3.69
N LEU A 81 -15.71 0.42 4.01
CA LEU A 81 -14.89 -0.28 3.00
C LEU A 81 -15.72 -1.30 2.21
N ALA A 82 -16.52 -2.13 2.89
CA ALA A 82 -17.38 -3.12 2.22
C ALA A 82 -18.38 -2.46 1.26
N THR A 83 -18.95 -1.32 1.67
CA THR A 83 -19.87 -0.52 0.85
C THR A 83 -19.14 0.07 -0.37
N ASP A 84 -17.96 0.64 -0.19
CA ASP A 84 -17.17 1.22 -1.27
C ASP A 84 -16.70 0.17 -2.29
N LEU A 85 -16.34 -1.02 -1.82
CA LEU A 85 -16.04 -2.17 -2.69
C LEU A 85 -17.27 -2.62 -3.48
N LEU A 86 -18.43 -2.74 -2.82
CA LEU A 86 -19.70 -3.13 -3.46
C LEU A 86 -20.13 -2.12 -4.51
N LEU A 87 -19.93 -0.84 -4.27
CA LEU A 87 -20.23 0.25 -5.19
C LEU A 87 -19.18 0.46 -6.29
N GLY A 88 -18.05 -0.25 -6.22
CA GLY A 88 -16.94 -0.10 -7.16
C GLY A 88 -16.18 1.22 -6.99
N LYS A 89 -16.29 1.89 -5.84
CA LYS A 89 -15.57 3.12 -5.50
C LYS A 89 -14.12 2.84 -5.10
N GLN A 90 -13.86 1.62 -4.61
CA GLN A 90 -12.54 1.14 -4.26
C GLN A 90 -12.28 -0.25 -4.85
N SER A 91 -10.99 -0.59 -5.02
CA SER A 91 -10.53 -1.92 -5.41
C SER A 91 -10.17 -2.74 -4.18
N LEU A 92 -10.35 -4.05 -4.27
CA LEU A 92 -9.89 -4.97 -3.23
C LEU A 92 -8.38 -5.18 -3.40
N PHE A 93 -7.64 -4.95 -2.33
CA PHE A 93 -6.22 -5.25 -2.23
C PHE A 93 -6.01 -6.40 -1.26
N LEU A 94 -5.27 -7.40 -1.69
CA LEU A 94 -4.94 -8.58 -0.90
C LEU A 94 -3.42 -8.68 -0.73
N GLN A 95 -2.98 -9.46 0.25
CA GLN A 95 -1.59 -9.85 0.40
C GLN A 95 -1.12 -10.63 -0.83
N GLN A 96 -0.06 -10.17 -1.47
CA GLN A 96 0.58 -10.80 -2.64
C GLN A 96 2.10 -10.75 -2.49
N PRO A 97 2.67 -11.36 -1.43
CA PRO A 97 4.11 -11.35 -1.24
C PRO A 97 4.81 -12.08 -2.37
N SER A 98 5.97 -11.58 -2.79
CA SER A 98 6.67 -12.10 -3.96
C SER A 98 7.51 -13.36 -3.70
N MET A 99 7.74 -13.75 -2.43
CA MET A 99 8.57 -14.91 -2.06
C MET A 99 7.86 -15.93 -1.21
N PHE A 100 7.22 -15.52 -0.11
CA PHE A 100 6.63 -16.44 0.85
C PHE A 100 5.28 -15.93 1.35
N TYR A 101 4.26 -16.75 1.18
CA TYR A 101 2.91 -16.50 1.65
C TYR A 101 2.55 -17.49 2.76
N PHE A 102 2.32 -16.99 3.96
CA PHE A 102 1.80 -17.76 5.08
C PHE A 102 0.27 -17.62 5.11
N PRO A 103 -0.49 -18.73 5.03
CA PRO A 103 -1.94 -18.67 4.92
C PRO A 103 -2.62 -18.30 6.25
N GLY A 104 -3.84 -17.75 6.16
CA GLY A 104 -4.68 -17.47 7.33
C GLY A 104 -4.42 -16.16 8.04
N LEU A 105 -3.40 -15.40 7.67
CA LEU A 105 -3.14 -14.09 8.27
C LEU A 105 -4.18 -13.05 7.85
N PRO A 106 -4.56 -12.10 8.73
CA PRO A 106 -5.51 -11.05 8.43
C PRO A 106 -5.08 -10.18 7.25
N GLN A 107 -6.02 -9.86 6.37
CA GLN A 107 -5.85 -8.89 5.27
C GLN A 107 -6.02 -7.47 5.84
N ARG A 108 -4.95 -6.92 6.40
CA ARG A 108 -4.97 -5.65 7.12
C ARG A 108 -3.82 -4.76 6.67
N ALA A 109 -4.15 -3.59 6.11
CA ALA A 109 -3.17 -2.68 5.53
C ALA A 109 -2.29 -2.02 6.61
N PHE A 110 -2.90 -1.44 7.64
CA PHE A 110 -2.21 -0.77 8.74
C PHE A 110 -2.59 -1.34 10.09
N TYR A 111 -1.67 -1.26 11.03
CA TYR A 111 -1.85 -1.58 12.45
C TYR A 111 -1.77 -0.31 13.28
N GLU A 112 -2.56 -0.26 14.36
CA GLU A 112 -2.58 0.91 15.21
C GLU A 112 -1.43 0.85 16.23
N ARG A 113 -0.81 1.99 16.50
CA ARG A 113 0.31 2.14 17.45
C ARG A 113 0.00 1.59 18.85
N SER A 114 -1.25 1.78 19.29
CA SER A 114 -1.74 1.30 20.59
C SER A 114 -1.85 -0.22 20.73
N GLU A 115 -1.66 -0.96 19.65
CA GLU A 115 -1.65 -2.43 19.69
C GLU A 115 -0.29 -3.00 20.13
N PHE A 116 0.73 -2.15 20.28
CA PHE A 116 2.11 -2.54 20.56
C PHE A 116 2.71 -1.73 21.71
N ASP A 117 2.93 -2.35 22.86
CA ASP A 117 3.42 -1.68 24.07
C ASP A 117 4.82 -1.05 23.91
N TRP A 118 5.64 -1.57 22.99
CA TRP A 118 6.99 -1.06 22.72
C TRP A 118 7.00 0.20 21.85
N VAL A 119 5.92 0.55 21.18
CA VAL A 119 5.86 1.69 20.25
C VAL A 119 6.03 3.03 20.99
N ALA A 120 5.26 3.28 22.03
CA ALA A 120 5.35 4.56 22.75
C ALA A 120 6.73 4.81 23.38
N PRO A 121 7.41 3.83 24.02
CA PRO A 121 8.81 3.96 24.44
C PRO A 121 9.77 4.29 23.30
N MET A 122 9.62 3.66 22.13
CA MET A 122 10.47 3.94 20.97
C MET A 122 10.22 5.35 20.40
N GLU A 123 8.96 5.76 20.27
CA GLU A 123 8.58 7.11 19.82
C GLU A 123 9.17 8.20 20.72
N ALA A 124 9.27 7.97 22.03
CA ALA A 124 9.89 8.88 22.98
C ALA A 124 11.41 9.12 22.71
N MET A 125 12.06 8.22 21.98
CA MET A 125 13.47 8.34 21.60
C MET A 125 13.68 9.13 20.31
N THR A 126 12.63 9.56 19.62
CA THR A 126 12.71 10.24 18.31
C THR A 126 13.69 11.42 18.32
N GLY A 127 13.69 12.26 19.36
CA GLY A 127 14.58 13.40 19.44
C GLY A 127 16.06 13.02 19.46
N ALA A 128 16.43 11.96 20.18
CA ALA A 128 17.80 11.45 20.23
C ALA A 128 18.22 10.84 18.87
N ILE A 129 17.30 10.09 18.23
CA ILE A 129 17.53 9.49 16.90
C ILE A 129 17.69 10.57 15.82
N VAL A 130 16.91 11.65 15.88
CA VAL A 130 17.06 12.80 14.97
C VAL A 130 18.40 13.49 15.15
N ALA A 131 18.87 13.66 16.39
CA ALA A 131 20.20 14.26 16.66
C ALA A 131 21.34 13.40 16.05
N GLU A 132 21.27 12.07 16.17
CA GLU A 132 22.21 11.15 15.52
C GLU A 132 22.15 11.24 13.99
N LEU A 133 20.94 11.31 13.41
CA LEU A 133 20.75 11.48 11.97
C LEU A 133 21.38 12.78 11.46
N GLU A 134 21.16 13.89 12.14
CA GLU A 134 21.73 15.19 11.78
C GLU A 134 23.27 15.19 11.89
N GLN A 135 23.81 14.57 12.93
CA GLN A 135 25.24 14.42 13.09
C GLN A 135 25.87 13.60 11.94
N VAL A 136 25.27 12.48 11.56
CA VAL A 136 25.73 11.65 10.44
C VAL A 136 25.67 12.42 9.13
N ARG A 137 24.57 13.13 8.85
CA ARG A 137 24.41 13.93 7.63
C ARG A 137 25.42 15.09 7.55
N ALA A 138 25.77 15.69 8.67
CA ALA A 138 26.75 16.78 8.73
C ALA A 138 28.19 16.28 8.50
N GLN A 139 28.50 15.08 8.97
CA GLN A 139 29.83 14.49 8.83
C GLN A 139 30.08 13.84 7.47
N GLU A 140 29.05 13.26 6.89
CA GLU A 140 29.16 12.45 5.68
C GLU A 140 27.94 12.66 4.78
N ALA A 141 28.03 13.64 3.87
CA ALA A 141 26.94 13.96 2.95
C ALA A 141 26.53 12.79 2.03
N ALA A 142 27.45 11.83 1.79
CA ALA A 142 27.24 10.65 0.95
C ALA A 142 26.98 9.36 1.75
N ALA A 143 26.61 9.47 3.05
CA ALA A 143 26.37 8.31 3.91
C ALA A 143 25.26 7.37 3.41
N PHE A 144 24.32 7.88 2.62
CA PHE A 144 23.19 7.12 2.08
C PHE A 144 23.52 6.56 0.70
N ALA A 145 23.54 5.23 0.59
CA ALA A 145 23.62 4.54 -0.70
C ALA A 145 22.23 4.36 -1.32
N PRO A 146 22.09 4.16 -2.64
CA PRO A 146 20.81 3.80 -3.24
C PRO A 146 20.19 2.59 -2.54
N TYR A 147 18.87 2.67 -2.22
CA TYR A 147 18.17 1.56 -1.56
C TYR A 147 18.07 0.33 -2.46
N VAL A 148 17.73 0.52 -3.74
CA VAL A 148 17.69 -0.53 -4.75
C VAL A 148 18.98 -0.50 -5.55
N GLN A 149 19.82 -1.51 -5.40
CA GLN A 149 21.12 -1.58 -6.04
C GLN A 149 21.21 -2.74 -7.04
N THR A 150 21.94 -2.51 -8.13
CA THR A 150 22.39 -3.58 -9.01
C THR A 150 23.40 -4.47 -8.27
N SER A 151 23.26 -5.78 -8.41
CA SER A 151 24.19 -6.76 -7.85
C SER A 151 24.69 -7.68 -8.96
N PRO A 152 25.98 -8.01 -9.02
CA PRO A 152 26.50 -8.97 -9.99
C PRO A 152 26.01 -10.42 -9.73
N LEU A 153 25.45 -10.67 -8.54
CA LEU A 153 25.03 -12.01 -8.11
C LEU A 153 23.56 -12.34 -8.46
N ARG A 154 22.81 -11.38 -9.00
CA ARG A 154 21.37 -11.55 -9.34
C ARG A 154 20.97 -10.66 -10.51
N PRO A 155 19.90 -11.02 -11.25
CA PRO A 155 19.35 -10.14 -12.27
C PRO A 155 19.03 -8.76 -11.70
N ALA A 156 19.27 -7.73 -12.51
CA ALA A 156 18.97 -6.35 -12.10
C ALA A 156 17.47 -6.19 -11.82
N PRO A 157 17.07 -5.61 -10.68
CA PRO A 157 15.67 -5.39 -10.37
C PRO A 157 15.03 -4.41 -11.37
N ASN A 158 13.81 -4.72 -11.78
CA ASN A 158 13.01 -3.79 -12.60
C ASN A 158 12.38 -2.74 -11.69
N ASN A 159 13.18 -1.72 -11.32
CA ASN A 159 12.74 -0.62 -10.48
C ASN A 159 13.28 0.70 -11.05
N PRO A 160 12.43 1.72 -11.26
CA PRO A 160 12.85 3.04 -11.78
C PRO A 160 13.87 3.77 -10.91
N LEU A 161 13.92 3.45 -9.60
CA LEU A 161 14.86 4.01 -8.63
C LEU A 161 16.08 3.10 -8.36
N ARG A 162 16.37 2.18 -9.29
CA ARG A 162 17.56 1.34 -9.21
C ARG A 162 18.83 2.19 -9.41
N ASP A 163 19.78 2.02 -8.49
CA ASP A 163 21.04 2.78 -8.46
C ASP A 163 20.84 4.31 -8.40
N ASP A 164 19.68 4.74 -7.89
CA ASP A 164 19.27 6.14 -7.79
C ASP A 164 19.27 6.58 -6.32
N ASP A 165 20.07 7.59 -6.01
CA ASP A 165 20.22 8.13 -4.67
C ASP A 165 19.02 8.94 -4.17
N ARG A 166 18.01 9.17 -5.04
CA ARG A 166 16.75 9.79 -4.63
C ARG A 166 15.97 8.94 -3.64
N TRP A 167 16.18 7.62 -3.65
CA TRP A 167 15.77 6.70 -2.60
C TRP A 167 17.00 6.10 -1.95
N GLY A 168 17.44 6.70 -0.86
CA GLY A 168 18.67 6.35 -0.16
C GLY A 168 18.43 5.50 1.09
N ALA A 169 19.43 4.71 1.45
CA ALA A 169 19.46 3.86 2.62
C ALA A 169 20.80 3.97 3.38
N LEU A 170 20.71 4.02 4.72
CA LEU A 170 21.84 3.80 5.62
C LEU A 170 21.46 2.68 6.59
N TYR A 171 22.11 1.53 6.44
CA TYR A 171 21.75 0.32 7.19
C TYR A 171 22.39 0.26 8.57
N PHE A 172 21.64 -0.14 9.60
CA PHE A 172 22.10 -0.58 10.91
C PHE A 172 22.15 -2.09 11.01
N TRP A 173 21.18 -2.75 10.35
CA TRP A 173 21.14 -4.18 10.13
C TRP A 173 20.81 -4.46 8.67
N GLN A 174 21.56 -5.38 8.07
CA GLN A 174 21.34 -5.80 6.68
C GLN A 174 21.56 -7.30 6.54
N ASN A 175 20.58 -8.02 6.00
CA ASN A 175 20.62 -9.47 5.80
C ASN A 175 20.93 -10.26 7.09
N GLY A 176 20.43 -9.80 8.23
CA GLY A 176 20.67 -10.44 9.54
C GLY A 176 22.00 -10.11 10.20
N GLU A 177 22.80 -9.25 9.59
CA GLU A 177 24.10 -8.82 10.13
C GLU A 177 24.07 -7.34 10.52
N GLN A 178 24.68 -7.03 11.67
CA GLN A 178 24.82 -5.67 12.14
C GLN A 178 25.90 -4.92 11.34
N VAL A 179 25.58 -3.73 10.86
CA VAL A 179 26.56 -2.84 10.23
C VAL A 179 27.26 -2.02 11.33
N ALA A 180 28.32 -2.58 11.91
CA ALA A 180 28.99 -2.03 13.08
C ALA A 180 29.39 -0.55 12.92
N ALA A 181 29.93 -0.15 11.78
CA ALA A 181 30.33 1.24 11.51
C ALA A 181 29.17 2.25 11.66
N ASN A 182 27.93 1.84 11.40
CA ASN A 182 26.75 2.69 11.59
C ASN A 182 26.14 2.53 12.98
N ALA A 183 26.10 1.30 13.50
CA ALA A 183 25.57 1.00 14.81
C ALA A 183 26.36 1.69 15.94
N ASP A 184 27.69 1.67 15.86
CA ASP A 184 28.60 2.26 16.89
C ASP A 184 28.42 3.78 17.01
N ARG A 185 28.11 4.47 15.92
CA ARG A 185 27.90 5.93 15.91
C ARG A 185 26.46 6.38 16.18
N CYS A 186 25.49 5.42 16.27
CA CYS A 186 24.08 5.69 16.47
C CYS A 186 23.48 4.86 17.61
N PRO A 187 23.98 5.01 18.86
CA PRO A 187 23.53 4.21 20.00
C PRO A 187 22.05 4.40 20.35
N ALA A 188 21.46 5.58 20.10
CA ALA A 188 20.02 5.80 20.35
C ALA A 188 19.17 5.00 19.36
N VAL A 189 19.57 4.90 18.08
CA VAL A 189 18.91 4.02 17.10
C VAL A 189 18.96 2.57 17.57
N MET A 190 20.15 2.10 18.00
CA MET A 190 20.33 0.71 18.44
C MET A 190 19.53 0.40 19.71
N ALA A 191 19.50 1.33 20.67
CA ALA A 191 18.68 1.19 21.87
C ALA A 191 17.18 1.17 21.55
N ALA A 192 16.71 1.98 20.60
CA ALA A 192 15.33 1.98 20.15
C ALA A 192 14.95 0.66 19.47
N LEU A 193 15.78 0.16 18.55
CA LEU A 193 15.54 -1.11 17.86
C LEU A 193 15.49 -2.31 18.83
N ALA A 194 16.23 -2.26 19.94
CA ALA A 194 16.20 -3.30 20.97
C ALA A 194 14.87 -3.42 21.73
N LEU A 195 13.96 -2.42 21.61
CA LEU A 195 12.62 -2.47 22.22
C LEU A 195 11.64 -3.29 21.39
N ALA A 196 11.87 -3.44 20.08
CA ALA A 196 10.91 -4.06 19.16
C ALA A 196 11.16 -5.58 19.01
N PRO A 197 10.11 -6.37 18.73
CA PRO A 197 10.22 -7.82 18.45
C PRO A 197 10.73 -8.06 17.02
N ILE A 198 11.97 -7.67 16.77
CA ILE A 198 12.60 -7.77 15.46
C ILE A 198 12.93 -9.24 15.15
N PRO A 199 12.57 -9.79 13.96
CA PRO A 199 12.93 -11.14 13.57
C PRO A 199 14.44 -11.33 13.47
N VAL A 200 14.94 -12.50 13.92
CA VAL A 200 16.33 -12.90 13.78
C VAL A 200 16.39 -14.17 12.95
N ILE A 201 16.73 -14.02 11.67
CA ILE A 201 16.79 -15.11 10.68
C ILE A 201 18.12 -14.99 9.94
N ALA A 202 18.99 -15.99 10.10
CA ALA A 202 20.34 -16.00 9.51
C ALA A 202 20.31 -15.69 7.99
N GLY A 203 21.10 -14.72 7.57
CA GLY A 203 21.22 -14.30 6.18
C GLY A 203 20.02 -13.52 5.62
N ARG A 204 19.03 -13.13 6.48
CA ARG A 204 17.82 -12.40 6.06
C ARG A 204 17.42 -11.25 6.98
N SER A 205 17.21 -11.54 8.25
CA SER A 205 16.71 -10.59 9.25
C SER A 205 17.60 -10.58 10.47
N PRO A 206 17.78 -9.44 11.13
CA PRO A 206 17.07 -8.17 10.95
C PRO A 206 17.43 -7.39 9.69
N MET A 207 16.49 -6.52 9.31
CA MET A 207 16.71 -5.39 8.41
C MET A 207 16.27 -4.11 9.13
N ALA A 208 17.19 -3.17 9.33
CA ALA A 208 16.88 -1.87 9.91
C ALA A 208 17.77 -0.78 9.30
N LEU A 209 17.18 0.35 8.91
CA LEU A 209 17.88 1.41 8.20
C LEU A 209 17.20 2.77 8.36
N TRP A 210 17.93 3.82 8.13
CA TRP A 210 17.30 5.09 7.74
C TRP A 210 16.97 5.04 6.26
N SER A 211 15.71 5.20 5.93
CA SER A 211 15.22 5.35 4.55
C SER A 211 15.00 6.82 4.24
N LEU A 212 15.75 7.31 3.27
CA LEU A 212 15.72 8.68 2.79
C LEU A 212 14.96 8.75 1.45
N LEU A 213 14.06 9.72 1.31
CA LEU A 213 13.37 10.00 0.05
C LEU A 213 13.51 11.49 -0.30
N LYS A 214 14.25 11.78 -1.39
CA LYS A 214 14.51 13.15 -1.85
C LYS A 214 13.24 13.81 -2.43
N PRO A 215 13.23 15.14 -2.56
CA PRO A 215 12.13 15.88 -3.19
C PRO A 215 11.71 15.32 -4.56
N GLY A 216 10.40 15.31 -4.82
CA GLY A 216 9.82 14.88 -6.09
C GLY A 216 9.93 13.38 -6.40
N THR A 217 10.36 12.56 -5.43
CA THR A 217 10.53 11.11 -5.64
C THR A 217 9.25 10.35 -5.35
N HIS A 218 8.98 9.34 -6.19
CA HIS A 218 7.86 8.41 -6.03
C HIS A 218 8.37 6.97 -6.12
N ILE A 219 8.21 6.21 -5.04
CA ILE A 219 8.38 4.76 -5.01
C ILE A 219 7.10 4.16 -5.57
N GLN A 220 7.19 3.56 -6.77
CA GLN A 220 6.05 3.03 -7.51
C GLN A 220 5.34 1.90 -6.75
N PRO A 221 4.04 1.62 -7.02
CA PRO A 221 3.30 0.53 -6.42
C PRO A 221 4.04 -0.80 -6.57
N HIS A 222 4.21 -1.50 -5.43
CA HIS A 222 4.88 -2.80 -5.36
C HIS A 222 4.41 -3.60 -4.15
N HIS A 223 4.85 -4.85 -4.07
CA HIS A 223 4.58 -5.76 -2.96
C HIS A 223 5.90 -6.17 -2.29
N GLY A 224 5.86 -6.37 -0.99
CA GLY A 224 6.96 -6.93 -0.22
C GLY A 224 7.22 -8.41 -0.50
N LEU A 225 8.16 -8.96 0.24
CA LEU A 225 8.64 -10.33 0.02
C LEU A 225 7.82 -11.37 0.79
N LEU A 226 7.38 -11.04 1.99
CA LEU A 226 6.81 -11.96 2.99
C LEU A 226 5.58 -11.30 3.63
N ASN A 227 4.55 -12.09 3.96
CA ASN A 227 3.44 -11.61 4.78
C ASN A 227 3.55 -11.98 6.27
N THR A 228 4.66 -12.57 6.69
CA THR A 228 4.94 -12.95 8.09
C THR A 228 5.51 -11.82 8.94
N ARG A 229 5.74 -10.65 8.35
CA ARG A 229 6.28 -9.48 9.03
C ARG A 229 5.41 -8.26 8.80
N LEU A 230 5.60 -7.25 9.65
CA LEU A 230 5.15 -5.89 9.40
C LEU A 230 6.36 -4.99 9.20
N ILE A 231 6.23 -3.99 8.36
CA ILE A 231 7.20 -2.91 8.22
C ILE A 231 6.79 -1.77 9.14
N CYS A 232 7.76 -1.26 9.88
CA CYS A 232 7.62 -0.14 10.79
C CYS A 232 8.39 1.07 10.25
N HIS A 233 7.75 2.22 10.20
CA HIS A 233 8.38 3.51 9.92
C HIS A 233 8.25 4.40 11.15
N LEU A 234 9.37 4.69 11.84
CA LEU A 234 9.43 5.80 12.79
C LEU A 234 9.86 7.05 12.02
N PRO A 235 8.94 8.01 11.81
CA PRO A 235 9.23 9.21 11.02
C PRO A 235 10.15 10.17 11.78
N LEU A 236 11.23 10.60 11.13
CA LEU A 236 12.25 11.48 11.71
C LEU A 236 12.19 12.88 11.09
N LEU A 237 12.22 12.97 9.77
CA LEU A 237 12.06 14.21 9.01
C LEU A 237 10.91 13.99 8.02
N THR A 238 9.81 14.73 8.21
CA THR A 238 8.56 14.49 7.45
C THR A 238 7.95 15.81 7.00
N PRO A 239 8.45 16.37 5.89
CA PRO A 239 7.85 17.57 5.32
C PRO A 239 6.44 17.29 4.78
N ASP A 240 5.60 18.31 4.74
CA ASP A 240 4.26 18.23 4.17
C ASP A 240 4.32 17.78 2.70
N GLY A 241 3.32 16.99 2.27
CA GLY A 241 3.29 16.45 0.92
C GLY A 241 3.92 15.07 0.76
N CYS A 242 4.37 14.45 1.87
CA CYS A 242 4.81 13.06 1.91
C CYS A 242 3.70 12.13 2.38
N ALA A 243 3.49 11.00 1.69
CA ALA A 243 2.51 10.00 2.11
C ALA A 243 2.90 8.58 1.68
N LEU A 244 2.29 7.61 2.37
CA LEU A 244 2.35 6.17 2.12
C LEU A 244 0.93 5.68 1.87
N ARG A 245 0.71 5.01 0.73
CA ARG A 245 -0.51 4.24 0.46
C ARG A 245 -0.22 2.76 0.64
N VAL A 246 -1.09 2.07 1.35
CA VAL A 246 -1.11 0.60 1.44
C VAL A 246 -2.52 0.13 1.09
N GLY A 247 -2.66 -0.62 0.03
CA GLY A 247 -3.97 -0.97 -0.51
C GLY A 247 -4.78 0.29 -0.89
N ALA A 248 -5.97 0.40 -0.32
CA ALA A 248 -6.87 1.53 -0.54
C ALA A 248 -6.66 2.69 0.45
N GLU A 249 -5.83 2.51 1.48
CA GLU A 249 -5.63 3.49 2.56
C GLU A 249 -4.34 4.28 2.37
N THR A 250 -4.42 5.61 2.52
CA THR A 250 -3.27 6.52 2.48
C THR A 250 -3.09 7.20 3.82
N ARG A 251 -1.87 7.12 4.37
CA ARG A 251 -1.48 7.83 5.59
C ARG A 251 -0.30 8.76 5.33
N THR A 252 -0.29 9.92 5.99
CA THR A 252 0.86 10.84 6.03
C THR A 252 1.74 10.50 7.22
N TRP A 253 3.05 10.73 7.09
CA TRP A 253 3.94 10.64 8.24
C TRP A 253 3.86 11.89 9.10
N ARG A 254 3.95 11.70 10.41
CA ARG A 254 4.15 12.75 11.40
C ARG A 254 5.37 12.39 12.23
N THR A 255 6.31 13.32 12.37
CA THR A 255 7.55 13.06 13.13
C THR A 255 7.23 12.52 14.53
N GLY A 256 7.85 11.38 14.86
CA GLY A 256 7.67 10.69 16.13
C GLY A 256 6.39 9.84 16.25
N GLU A 257 5.54 9.76 15.21
CA GLU A 257 4.34 8.91 15.20
C GLU A 257 4.53 7.72 14.25
N MET A 258 4.76 6.54 14.77
CA MET A 258 5.08 5.34 13.99
C MET A 258 3.92 4.91 13.08
N LEU A 259 4.26 4.49 11.87
CA LEU A 259 3.37 3.73 11.00
C LEU A 259 3.82 2.27 10.96
N LEU A 260 2.87 1.35 11.20
CA LEU A 260 3.06 -0.10 11.08
C LEU A 260 2.14 -0.62 10.00
N PHE A 261 2.66 -1.34 9.01
CA PHE A 261 1.87 -1.78 7.88
C PHE A 261 2.35 -3.11 7.29
N ASP A 262 1.46 -3.75 6.57
CA ASP A 262 1.72 -4.99 5.83
C ASP A 262 2.21 -4.66 4.42
N ASP A 263 3.52 -4.79 4.18
CA ASP A 263 4.14 -4.52 2.88
C ASP A 263 3.83 -5.58 1.82
N SER A 264 3.26 -6.71 2.21
CA SER A 264 2.79 -7.73 1.27
C SER A 264 1.51 -7.35 0.52
N ILE A 265 0.79 -6.32 0.99
CA ILE A 265 -0.26 -5.63 0.25
C ILE A 265 0.41 -4.57 -0.65
N GLU A 266 -0.15 -4.35 -1.84
CA GLU A 266 0.38 -3.32 -2.75
C GLU A 266 0.51 -1.98 -2.04
N HIS A 267 1.71 -1.42 -2.07
CA HIS A 267 2.01 -0.14 -1.42
C HIS A 267 2.92 0.73 -2.28
N GLU A 268 2.82 2.04 -2.05
CA GLU A 268 3.62 3.06 -2.70
C GLU A 268 3.88 4.22 -1.75
N ALA A 269 4.95 4.98 -2.01
CA ALA A 269 5.30 6.13 -1.18
C ALA A 269 5.81 7.28 -2.04
N TRP A 270 5.50 8.51 -1.65
CA TRP A 270 5.97 9.68 -2.39
C TRP A 270 6.41 10.80 -1.46
N ASN A 271 7.29 11.64 -2.00
CA ASN A 271 7.68 12.92 -1.43
C ASN A 271 7.42 14.01 -2.48
N ARG A 272 6.35 14.76 -2.31
CA ARG A 272 5.96 15.88 -3.19
C ARG A 272 6.38 17.24 -2.63
N SER A 273 7.23 17.24 -1.58
CA SER A 273 7.74 18.44 -0.95
C SER A 273 9.04 18.94 -1.60
N SER A 274 9.55 20.07 -1.12
CA SER A 274 10.87 20.61 -1.45
C SER A 274 12.01 20.05 -0.60
N ASP A 275 11.68 19.27 0.45
CA ASP A 275 12.63 18.82 1.45
C ASP A 275 12.72 17.29 1.50
N THR A 276 13.83 16.78 2.04
CA THR A 276 14.04 15.35 2.17
C THR A 276 13.24 14.74 3.31
N ARG A 277 12.52 13.64 3.04
CA ARG A 277 11.87 12.80 4.06
C ARG A 277 12.85 11.73 4.54
N VAL A 278 12.94 11.50 5.86
CA VAL A 278 13.70 10.39 6.48
C VAL A 278 12.84 9.68 7.50
N VAL A 279 12.83 8.35 7.44
CA VAL A 279 12.23 7.48 8.45
C VAL A 279 13.26 6.44 8.92
N LEU A 280 13.18 6.01 10.18
CA LEU A 280 13.77 4.76 10.61
C LEU A 280 12.84 3.63 10.19
N LEU A 281 13.27 2.81 9.24
CA LEU A 281 12.56 1.67 8.70
C LEU A 281 13.14 0.40 9.30
N PHE A 282 12.27 -0.47 9.82
CA PHE A 282 12.64 -1.79 10.30
C PHE A 282 11.45 -2.75 10.20
N GLU A 283 11.69 -4.02 10.41
CA GLU A 283 10.68 -5.08 10.37
C GLU A 283 10.44 -5.68 11.75
N ILE A 284 9.23 -6.15 12.01
CA ILE A 284 8.87 -6.93 13.19
C ILE A 284 8.13 -8.20 12.78
N TRP A 285 8.10 -9.22 13.66
CA TRP A 285 7.15 -10.31 13.50
C TRP A 285 5.72 -9.80 13.54
N ARG A 286 4.87 -10.41 12.73
CA ARG A 286 3.42 -10.18 12.84
C ARG A 286 2.91 -10.69 14.18
N PRO A 287 2.03 -9.93 14.85
CA PRO A 287 1.51 -10.34 16.16
C PRO A 287 0.58 -11.56 16.09
N GLU A 288 0.10 -11.93 14.90
CA GLU A 288 -0.77 -13.08 14.69
C GLU A 288 -0.01 -14.40 14.46
N ILE A 289 1.33 -14.37 14.41
CA ILE A 289 2.16 -15.58 14.29
C ILE A 289 2.50 -16.07 15.68
N GLU A 290 2.19 -17.33 15.96
CA GLU A 290 2.46 -17.97 17.24
C GLU A 290 3.94 -18.44 17.32
N ALA A 291 4.45 -18.60 18.53
CA ALA A 291 5.87 -18.92 18.74
C ALA A 291 6.28 -20.30 18.19
N GLU A 292 5.32 -21.18 17.97
CA GLU A 292 5.52 -22.52 17.40
C GLU A 292 5.50 -22.53 15.86
N GLU A 293 5.07 -21.44 15.23
CA GLU A 293 5.01 -21.26 13.79
C GLU A 293 6.28 -20.59 13.22
#